data_78e32372ecc3c77ca1cadbe5db76b6ab
#
_entry.id   78e32372ecc3c77ca1cadbe5db76b6ab
#
_cell.length_a   1.000
_cell.length_b   1.000
_cell.length_c   1.000
_cell.angle_alpha   90.00
_cell.angle_beta   90.00
_cell.angle_gamma   90.00
#
_symmetry.space_group_name_H-M   'P 1'
#
loop_
_entity.id
_entity.type
_entity.pdbx_description
1 polymer ?
#
loop_
_entity_poly.entity_id
_entity_poly.type
_entity_poly.pdbx_seq_one_letter_code
_entity_poly.pdbx_strand_id
1 'polypeptide(L)'
;MPPLPRSQFLETRDGIRLHALVWRAGEVHTDRVESPVVLLHGGGANAHWWDHLANALSTRQPVYALDFRGHGDSEYPESRHVGAFNDDLEDFVGWLAREDVILIGHSMGAAVALDHASRFPATRALVLVDLARGGNPTTGRRARLALSLRRTYRTRAEAIERFRFLPESSHASEALRAVIGGQSVREEANGRFGYKFDPAWFSLPSRPRPDLAALLCPTLLVRGSESLLLTSDAALAFAREVATARLVEIAEAGHHVLVDQPERLLAEIASFVATLPAATNSSSS
;
A
#
# COMPACT_ATOMS: atom_id res chain seq x y z
N MET A 1 4.49 0.80 -25.38
CA MET A 1 4.00 0.20 -24.10
C MET A 1 4.75 0.88 -22.97
N PRO A 2 4.12 1.18 -21.84
CA PRO A 2 4.86 1.64 -20.67
C PRO A 2 5.88 0.58 -20.25
N PRO A 3 7.03 0.98 -19.68
CA PRO A 3 8.04 0.02 -19.24
C PRO A 3 7.47 -0.89 -18.14
N LEU A 4 7.79 -2.18 -18.23
CA LEU A 4 7.45 -3.14 -17.17
C LEU A 4 8.30 -2.85 -15.92
N PRO A 5 7.75 -3.05 -14.71
CA PRO A 5 8.53 -2.94 -13.48
C PRO A 5 9.66 -3.97 -13.44
N ARG A 6 10.73 -3.64 -12.71
CA ARG A 6 11.80 -4.59 -12.40
C ARG A 6 11.59 -5.13 -11.00
N SER A 7 11.71 -6.44 -10.82
CA SER A 7 11.79 -7.06 -9.50
C SER A 7 13.12 -6.73 -8.83
N GLN A 8 13.06 -6.31 -7.58
CA GLN A 8 14.19 -6.05 -6.70
C GLN A 8 14.00 -6.83 -5.42
N PHE A 9 15.07 -7.37 -4.87
CA PHE A 9 15.06 -8.06 -3.58
C PHE A 9 16.05 -7.39 -2.63
N LEU A 10 15.70 -7.40 -1.34
CA LEU A 10 16.56 -6.94 -0.26
C LEU A 10 16.43 -7.91 0.92
N GLU A 11 17.40 -7.92 1.77
CA GLU A 11 17.39 -8.67 3.03
C GLU A 11 17.19 -7.70 4.19
N THR A 12 16.26 -8.00 5.08
CA THR A 12 15.98 -7.22 6.28
C THR A 12 17.01 -7.51 7.37
N ARG A 13 17.05 -6.68 8.43
CA ARG A 13 17.94 -6.88 9.60
C ARG A 13 17.70 -8.21 10.32
N ASP A 14 16.51 -8.80 10.21
CA ASP A 14 16.16 -10.11 10.77
C ASP A 14 16.25 -11.26 9.75
N GLY A 15 16.88 -11.01 8.58
CA GLY A 15 17.21 -12.03 7.58
C GLY A 15 16.04 -12.43 6.67
N ILE A 16 14.95 -11.66 6.64
CA ILE A 16 13.82 -11.91 5.74
C ILE A 16 14.08 -11.28 4.37
N ARG A 17 13.88 -12.04 3.32
CA ARG A 17 14.00 -11.55 1.95
C ARG A 17 12.71 -10.88 1.50
N LEU A 18 12.73 -9.56 1.31
CA LEU A 18 11.63 -8.78 0.78
C LEU A 18 11.76 -8.58 -0.73
N HIS A 19 10.62 -8.50 -1.40
CA HIS A 19 10.48 -8.18 -2.82
C HIS A 19 9.88 -6.79 -2.99
N ALA A 20 10.34 -6.07 -3.99
CA ALA A 20 9.71 -4.83 -4.44
C ALA A 20 9.69 -4.76 -5.97
N LEU A 21 8.65 -4.17 -6.50
CA LEU A 21 8.59 -3.75 -7.90
C LEU A 21 9.11 -2.32 -8.02
N VAL A 22 9.91 -2.06 -9.07
CA VAL A 22 10.57 -0.77 -9.28
C VAL A 22 10.23 -0.23 -10.65
N TRP A 23 9.64 0.96 -10.68
CA TRP A 23 9.47 1.80 -11.86
C TRP A 23 10.41 3.00 -11.73
N ARG A 24 11.24 3.23 -12.72
CA ARG A 24 12.10 4.40 -12.73
C ARG A 24 11.55 5.41 -13.71
N ALA A 25 11.59 6.68 -13.34
CA ALA A 25 11.50 7.75 -14.30
C ALA A 25 12.54 7.49 -15.39
N GLY A 26 12.16 7.62 -16.67
CA GLY A 26 13.14 7.62 -17.75
C GLY A 26 14.25 8.61 -17.43
N GLU A 27 15.38 8.56 -18.17
CA GLU A 27 16.51 9.47 -17.97
C GLU A 27 16.07 10.95 -18.15
N VAL A 28 15.36 11.46 -17.16
CA VAL A 28 15.10 12.88 -17.04
C VAL A 28 16.36 13.46 -16.43
N HIS A 29 17.19 14.06 -17.27
CA HIS A 29 18.33 14.88 -16.88
C HIS A 29 17.82 16.12 -16.12
N THR A 30 17.41 15.93 -14.87
CA THR A 30 17.20 17.02 -13.94
C THR A 30 18.26 16.89 -12.86
N ASP A 31 18.98 17.99 -12.62
CA ASP A 31 19.97 18.12 -11.53
C ASP A 31 19.30 17.98 -10.13
N ARG A 32 18.04 17.61 -10.07
CA ARG A 32 17.26 17.37 -8.84
C ARG A 32 16.89 15.91 -8.72
N VAL A 33 17.41 15.27 -7.68
CA VAL A 33 16.97 13.94 -7.27
C VAL A 33 15.65 14.08 -6.51
N GLU A 34 14.54 13.77 -7.19
CA GLU A 34 13.21 13.79 -6.59
C GLU A 34 13.08 12.71 -5.51
N SER A 35 12.26 12.97 -4.49
CA SER A 35 12.01 12.01 -3.41
C SER A 35 11.32 10.76 -3.95
N PRO A 36 11.79 9.55 -3.59
CA PRO A 36 11.18 8.31 -4.06
C PRO A 36 9.76 8.13 -3.51
N VAL A 37 8.88 7.55 -4.32
CA VAL A 37 7.55 7.11 -3.89
C VAL A 37 7.60 5.64 -3.50
N VAL A 38 7.07 5.31 -2.33
CA VAL A 38 6.93 3.95 -1.84
C VAL A 38 5.44 3.62 -1.71
N LEU A 39 4.98 2.65 -2.49
CA LEU A 39 3.62 2.15 -2.54
C LEU A 39 3.48 0.93 -1.63
N LEU A 40 2.50 0.97 -0.72
CA LEU A 40 2.29 -0.04 0.31
C LEU A 40 0.88 -0.64 0.17
N HIS A 41 0.82 -1.93 -0.09
CA HIS A 41 -0.43 -2.64 -0.37
C HIS A 41 -1.27 -2.92 0.88
N GLY A 42 -2.56 -3.21 0.68
CA GLY A 42 -3.50 -3.63 1.71
C GLY A 42 -3.32 -5.10 2.14
N GLY A 43 -4.07 -5.50 3.16
CA GLY A 43 -4.07 -6.89 3.63
C GLY A 43 -4.52 -7.88 2.55
N GLY A 44 -3.74 -8.95 2.34
CA GLY A 44 -4.00 -9.97 1.33
C GLY A 44 -3.72 -9.53 -0.11
N ALA A 45 -3.23 -8.31 -0.32
CA ALA A 45 -2.79 -7.78 -1.60
C ALA A 45 -1.28 -8.00 -1.82
N ASN A 46 -0.71 -7.40 -2.86
CA ASN A 46 0.71 -7.42 -3.16
C ASN A 46 1.10 -6.19 -4.01
N ALA A 47 2.38 -6.04 -4.32
CA ALA A 47 2.94 -4.91 -5.07
C ALA A 47 2.25 -4.69 -6.43
N HIS A 48 1.83 -5.74 -7.12
CA HIS A 48 1.17 -5.67 -8.42
C HIS A 48 -0.22 -5.00 -8.40
N TRP A 49 -0.81 -4.78 -7.22
CA TRP A 49 -2.05 -4.02 -7.12
C TRP A 49 -1.86 -2.54 -7.51
N TRP A 50 -0.62 -2.09 -7.64
CA TRP A 50 -0.26 -0.75 -8.02
C TRP A 50 0.17 -0.58 -9.48
N ASP A 51 0.32 -1.68 -10.26
CA ASP A 51 0.87 -1.67 -11.62
C ASP A 51 0.23 -0.62 -12.53
N HIS A 52 -1.10 -0.51 -12.49
CA HIS A 52 -1.88 0.38 -13.32
C HIS A 52 -1.76 1.87 -12.95
N LEU A 53 -1.23 2.18 -11.76
CA LEU A 53 -1.00 3.55 -11.27
C LEU A 53 0.49 3.93 -11.28
N ALA A 54 1.36 2.98 -10.99
CA ALA A 54 2.77 3.22 -10.73
C ALA A 54 3.52 3.81 -11.92
N ASN A 55 3.19 3.42 -13.15
CA ASN A 55 3.81 3.98 -14.35
C ASN A 55 3.58 5.49 -14.48
N ALA A 56 2.36 5.96 -14.21
CA ALA A 56 2.06 7.39 -14.25
C ALA A 56 2.76 8.17 -13.13
N LEU A 57 2.86 7.57 -11.94
CA LEU A 57 3.60 8.15 -10.81
C LEU A 57 5.11 8.21 -11.07
N SER A 58 5.66 7.27 -11.86
CA SER A 58 7.09 7.16 -12.13
C SER A 58 7.63 8.14 -13.18
N THR A 59 6.80 9.01 -13.73
CA THR A 59 7.22 9.96 -14.79
C THR A 59 8.23 11.00 -14.31
N ARG A 60 8.29 11.29 -13.01
CA ARG A 60 9.17 12.32 -12.43
C ARG A 60 10.18 11.76 -11.43
N GLN A 61 9.84 10.67 -10.75
CA GLN A 61 10.58 10.15 -9.59
C GLN A 61 10.58 8.62 -9.56
N PRO A 62 11.55 7.98 -8.91
CA PRO A 62 11.52 6.55 -8.73
C PRO A 62 10.29 6.13 -7.92
N VAL A 63 9.63 5.05 -8.37
CA VAL A 63 8.46 4.47 -7.68
C VAL A 63 8.79 3.03 -7.32
N TYR A 64 8.52 2.68 -6.09
CA TYR A 64 8.71 1.34 -5.54
C TYR A 64 7.39 0.84 -4.98
N ALA A 65 7.00 -0.40 -5.25
CA ALA A 65 5.89 -1.06 -4.57
C ALA A 65 6.44 -2.25 -3.79
N LEU A 66 6.34 -2.18 -2.46
CA LEU A 66 6.87 -3.19 -1.54
C LEU A 66 5.85 -4.32 -1.36
N ASP A 67 6.32 -5.57 -1.44
CA ASP A 67 5.62 -6.73 -0.88
C ASP A 67 6.05 -6.89 0.58
N PHE A 68 5.14 -6.74 1.52
CA PHE A 68 5.42 -7.06 2.92
C PHE A 68 5.71 -8.56 3.09
N ARG A 69 6.50 -8.93 4.12
CA ARG A 69 6.73 -10.35 4.47
C ARG A 69 5.42 -11.13 4.51
N GLY A 70 5.43 -12.36 4.00
CA GLY A 70 4.23 -13.19 3.90
C GLY A 70 3.21 -12.71 2.87
N HIS A 71 3.57 -11.79 1.98
CA HIS A 71 2.76 -11.32 0.86
C HIS A 71 3.57 -11.29 -0.43
N GLY A 72 2.88 -11.36 -1.57
CA GLY A 72 3.48 -11.25 -2.88
C GLY A 72 4.60 -12.27 -3.12
N ASP A 73 5.73 -11.77 -3.59
CA ASP A 73 6.93 -12.54 -3.86
C ASP A 73 8.01 -12.37 -2.77
N SER A 74 7.68 -11.71 -1.64
CA SER A 74 8.49 -11.69 -0.42
C SER A 74 8.46 -13.05 0.29
N GLU A 75 9.44 -13.27 1.16
CA GLU A 75 9.54 -14.47 1.97
C GLU A 75 8.35 -14.63 2.93
N TYR A 76 8.01 -15.89 3.24
CA TYR A 76 6.92 -16.30 4.11
C TYR A 76 7.51 -16.89 5.40
N PRO A 77 7.85 -16.06 6.41
CA PRO A 77 8.50 -16.53 7.62
C PRO A 77 7.56 -17.39 8.47
N GLU A 78 8.15 -18.35 9.20
CA GLU A 78 7.41 -19.19 10.14
C GLU A 78 6.97 -18.42 11.38
N SER A 79 7.83 -17.53 11.88
CA SER A 79 7.54 -16.68 13.04
C SER A 79 6.83 -15.39 12.61
N ARG A 80 5.90 -14.91 13.42
CA ARG A 80 5.12 -13.70 13.19
C ARG A 80 5.04 -12.89 14.47
N HIS A 81 5.20 -11.57 14.35
CA HIS A 81 5.05 -10.65 15.48
C HIS A 81 4.29 -9.39 15.08
N VAL A 82 3.70 -8.75 16.08
CA VAL A 82 3.03 -7.47 15.91
C VAL A 82 4.07 -6.41 15.58
N GLY A 83 3.89 -5.71 14.43
CA GLY A 83 4.85 -4.69 13.99
C GLY A 83 5.79 -5.14 12.87
N ALA A 84 5.82 -6.42 12.51
CA ALA A 84 6.69 -6.93 11.46
C ALA A 84 6.62 -6.14 10.13
N PHE A 85 5.44 -5.68 9.72
CA PHE A 85 5.29 -4.86 8.52
C PHE A 85 5.89 -3.45 8.67
N ASN A 86 5.96 -2.93 9.90
CA ASN A 86 6.65 -1.67 10.16
C ASN A 86 8.16 -1.85 10.09
N ASP A 87 8.66 -2.99 10.59
CA ASP A 87 10.06 -3.35 10.49
C ASP A 87 10.47 -3.52 9.02
N ASP A 88 9.62 -4.15 8.19
CA ASP A 88 9.82 -4.25 6.74
C ASP A 88 9.96 -2.89 6.08
N LEU A 89 9.06 -1.94 6.41
CA LEU A 89 9.12 -0.60 5.83
C LEU A 89 10.35 0.17 6.31
N GLU A 90 10.74 0.06 7.58
CA GLU A 90 11.94 0.69 8.11
C GLU A 90 13.20 0.16 7.39
N ASP A 91 13.32 -1.15 7.23
CA ASP A 91 14.43 -1.77 6.53
C ASP A 91 14.45 -1.40 5.04
N PHE A 92 13.26 -1.31 4.42
CA PHE A 92 13.14 -0.89 3.03
C PHE A 92 13.56 0.57 2.82
N VAL A 93 13.13 1.49 3.68
CA VAL A 93 13.53 2.90 3.64
C VAL A 93 15.03 3.05 3.89
N GLY A 94 15.57 2.29 4.86
CA GLY A 94 17.02 2.21 5.11
C GLY A 94 17.80 1.70 3.89
N TRP A 95 17.29 0.68 3.19
CA TRP A 95 17.88 0.15 1.96
C TRP A 95 17.88 1.16 0.81
N LEU A 96 16.83 2.02 0.71
CA LEU A 96 16.79 3.12 -0.26
C LEU A 96 17.87 4.17 0.02
N ALA A 97 18.45 4.19 1.21
CA ALA A 97 19.36 5.23 1.72
C ALA A 97 18.78 6.66 1.56
N ARG A 98 17.46 6.79 1.70
CA ARG A 98 16.70 8.04 1.57
C ARG A 98 15.59 8.06 2.62
N GLU A 99 15.64 9.06 3.50
CA GLU A 99 14.61 9.26 4.53
C GLU A 99 13.43 10.13 4.06
N ASP A 100 13.66 10.95 3.04
CA ASP A 100 12.69 11.88 2.47
C ASP A 100 11.71 11.21 1.48
N VAL A 101 11.20 10.03 1.83
CA VAL A 101 10.29 9.25 0.99
C VAL A 101 8.86 9.81 1.00
N ILE A 102 8.13 9.65 -0.11
CA ILE A 102 6.68 9.86 -0.18
C ILE A 102 6.03 8.49 -0.01
N LEU A 103 5.31 8.29 1.09
CA LEU A 103 4.62 7.04 1.38
C LEU A 103 3.18 7.10 0.88
N ILE A 104 2.77 6.14 0.07
CA ILE A 104 1.39 5.97 -0.41
C ILE A 104 0.92 4.58 0.01
N GLY A 105 0.05 4.50 0.99
CA GLY A 105 -0.43 3.23 1.53
C GLY A 105 -1.93 3.05 1.35
N HIS A 106 -2.36 1.83 1.04
CA HIS A 106 -3.76 1.43 1.03
C HIS A 106 -4.09 0.55 2.25
N SER A 107 -5.19 0.85 2.95
CA SER A 107 -5.72 0.01 4.02
C SER A 107 -4.67 -0.34 5.09
N MET A 108 -4.22 -1.60 5.18
CA MET A 108 -3.13 -2.06 6.05
C MET A 108 -1.83 -1.28 5.77
N GLY A 109 -1.45 -1.12 4.51
CA GLY A 109 -0.29 -0.32 4.10
C GLY A 109 -0.40 1.15 4.50
N ALA A 110 -1.63 1.72 4.52
CA ALA A 110 -1.86 3.06 5.04
C ALA A 110 -1.61 3.15 6.56
N ALA A 111 -2.00 2.12 7.32
CA ALA A 111 -1.71 2.08 8.76
C ALA A 111 -0.22 1.96 9.04
N VAL A 112 0.52 1.16 8.26
CA VAL A 112 1.98 1.04 8.35
C VAL A 112 2.67 2.36 7.99
N ALA A 113 2.25 3.00 6.89
CA ALA A 113 2.77 4.30 6.46
C ALA A 113 2.55 5.39 7.52
N LEU A 114 1.35 5.43 8.12
CA LEU A 114 1.00 6.38 9.18
C LEU A 114 1.87 6.20 10.42
N ASP A 115 2.06 4.95 10.88
CA ASP A 115 2.92 4.65 12.02
C ASP A 115 4.38 5.04 11.72
N HIS A 116 4.89 4.74 10.53
CA HIS A 116 6.23 5.14 10.12
C HIS A 116 6.39 6.66 10.15
N ALA A 117 5.51 7.40 9.46
CA ALA A 117 5.60 8.86 9.38
C ALA A 117 5.47 9.56 10.75
N SER A 118 4.73 8.97 11.71
CA SER A 118 4.65 9.49 13.07
C SER A 118 5.93 9.34 13.88
N ARG A 119 6.82 8.41 13.48
CA ARG A 119 8.11 8.15 14.16
C ARG A 119 9.31 8.72 13.41
N PHE A 120 9.19 8.92 12.11
CA PHE A 120 10.26 9.40 11.24
C PHE A 120 9.88 10.72 10.57
N PRO A 121 10.20 11.86 11.21
CA PRO A 121 9.78 13.20 10.76
C PRO A 121 10.45 13.61 9.43
N ALA A 122 11.49 12.91 8.98
CA ALA A 122 12.09 13.11 7.66
C ALA A 122 11.19 12.62 6.51
N THR A 123 10.15 11.83 6.82
CA THR A 123 9.13 11.43 5.82
C THR A 123 8.57 12.66 5.13
N ARG A 124 8.73 12.72 3.80
CA ARG A 124 8.42 13.91 3.02
C ARG A 124 6.94 14.20 2.90
N ALA A 125 6.14 13.18 2.67
CA ALA A 125 4.69 13.28 2.56
C ALA A 125 4.03 11.91 2.73
N LEU A 126 2.75 11.93 3.07
CA LEU A 126 1.96 10.75 3.35
C LEU A 126 0.64 10.79 2.56
N VAL A 127 0.31 9.69 1.86
CA VAL A 127 -0.99 9.48 1.23
C VAL A 127 -1.61 8.22 1.82
N LEU A 128 -2.74 8.39 2.49
CA LEU A 128 -3.50 7.32 3.14
C LEU A 128 -4.73 7.01 2.29
N VAL A 129 -4.70 5.93 1.53
CA VAL A 129 -5.82 5.50 0.69
C VAL A 129 -6.70 4.56 1.50
N ASP A 130 -7.85 5.05 1.88
CA ASP A 130 -8.90 4.36 2.64
C ASP A 130 -8.37 3.60 3.86
N LEU A 131 -7.75 4.36 4.76
CA LEU A 131 -7.26 3.86 6.04
C LEU A 131 -8.41 3.24 6.84
N ALA A 132 -8.33 1.95 7.17
CA ALA A 132 -9.35 1.23 7.94
C ALA A 132 -9.47 1.80 9.37
N ARG A 133 -10.29 2.84 9.55
CA ARG A 133 -10.49 3.55 10.81
C ARG A 133 -11.94 3.94 11.01
N GLY A 134 -12.51 3.55 12.14
CA GLY A 134 -13.87 3.97 12.52
C GLY A 134 -15.00 3.44 11.63
N GLY A 135 -14.69 2.42 10.82
CA GLY A 135 -15.66 1.78 9.96
C GLY A 135 -16.62 0.84 10.71
N ASN A 136 -17.52 0.21 9.95
CA ASN A 136 -18.43 -0.78 10.50
C ASN A 136 -17.65 -1.98 11.08
N PRO A 137 -17.73 -2.23 12.40
CA PRO A 137 -16.94 -3.31 13.04
C PRO A 137 -17.28 -4.71 12.48
N THR A 138 -18.54 -4.92 12.05
CA THR A 138 -18.96 -6.19 11.45
C THR A 138 -18.30 -6.40 10.08
N THR A 139 -18.24 -5.36 9.24
CA THR A 139 -17.56 -5.43 7.94
C THR A 139 -16.06 -5.68 8.11
N GLY A 140 -15.40 -4.94 8.99
CA GLY A 140 -13.97 -5.14 9.27
C GLY A 140 -13.67 -6.53 9.80
N ARG A 141 -14.49 -7.05 10.74
CA ARG A 141 -14.35 -8.40 11.27
C ARG A 141 -14.58 -9.48 10.20
N ARG A 142 -15.59 -9.31 9.33
CA ARG A 142 -15.85 -10.25 8.23
C ARG A 142 -14.72 -10.27 7.21
N ALA A 143 -14.22 -9.12 6.81
CA ALA A 143 -13.07 -9.02 5.90
C ALA A 143 -11.83 -9.71 6.50
N ARG A 144 -11.52 -9.43 7.76
CA ARG A 144 -10.41 -10.06 8.48
C ARG A 144 -10.57 -11.58 8.60
N LEU A 145 -11.76 -12.07 8.94
CA LEU A 145 -12.05 -13.50 8.99
C LEU A 145 -11.89 -14.14 7.60
N ALA A 146 -12.37 -13.48 6.54
CA ALA A 146 -12.23 -14.00 5.18
C ALA A 146 -10.76 -14.08 4.74
N LEU A 147 -9.91 -13.13 5.16
CA LEU A 147 -8.47 -13.14 4.92
C LEU A 147 -7.72 -14.16 5.79
N SER A 148 -8.22 -14.51 6.99
CA SER A 148 -7.59 -15.53 7.85
C SER A 148 -7.84 -16.97 7.36
N LEU A 149 -8.71 -17.17 6.37
CA LEU A 149 -9.03 -18.47 5.81
C LEU A 149 -8.16 -18.81 4.61
N ARG A 150 -7.36 -19.86 4.71
CA ARG A 150 -6.60 -20.38 3.56
C ARG A 150 -7.55 -20.97 2.53
N ARG A 151 -7.44 -20.49 1.29
CA ARG A 151 -8.20 -21.00 0.14
C ARG A 151 -7.24 -21.54 -0.90
N THR A 152 -7.49 -22.75 -1.39
CA THR A 152 -6.70 -23.36 -2.45
C THR A 152 -7.61 -23.95 -3.52
N TYR A 153 -7.13 -23.92 -4.76
CA TYR A 153 -7.85 -24.32 -5.96
C TYR A 153 -7.09 -25.40 -6.71
N ARG A 154 -7.77 -26.11 -7.60
CA ARG A 154 -7.15 -27.19 -8.38
C ARG A 154 -6.31 -26.65 -9.54
N THR A 155 -6.70 -25.52 -10.10
CA THR A 155 -6.01 -24.89 -11.23
C THR A 155 -5.80 -23.40 -10.99
N ARG A 156 -4.81 -22.82 -11.67
CA ARG A 156 -4.55 -21.38 -11.66
C ARG A 156 -5.73 -20.60 -12.20
N ALA A 157 -6.36 -21.10 -13.27
CA ALA A 157 -7.53 -20.48 -13.88
C ALA A 157 -8.71 -20.37 -12.88
N GLU A 158 -9.00 -21.47 -12.16
CA GLU A 158 -10.04 -21.47 -11.11
C GLU A 158 -9.73 -20.46 -10.01
N ALA A 159 -8.48 -20.38 -9.56
CA ALA A 159 -8.07 -19.39 -8.53
C ALA A 159 -8.28 -17.95 -9.00
N ILE A 160 -7.96 -17.62 -10.25
CA ILE A 160 -8.16 -16.30 -10.85
C ILE A 160 -9.66 -15.98 -10.98
N GLU A 161 -10.46 -16.91 -11.45
CA GLU A 161 -11.91 -16.75 -11.59
C GLU A 161 -12.58 -16.48 -10.24
N ARG A 162 -12.10 -17.16 -9.18
CA ARG A 162 -12.61 -17.03 -7.80
C ARG A 162 -12.01 -15.87 -7.02
N PHE A 163 -11.05 -15.14 -7.59
CA PHE A 163 -10.45 -13.99 -6.93
C PHE A 163 -11.50 -12.89 -6.69
N ARG A 164 -11.54 -12.36 -5.46
CA ARG A 164 -12.40 -11.23 -5.06
C ARG A 164 -11.61 -10.27 -4.20
N PHE A 165 -11.86 -8.99 -4.37
CA PHE A 165 -11.43 -7.97 -3.43
C PHE A 165 -12.17 -8.14 -2.09
N LEU A 166 -11.51 -7.87 -0.96
CA LEU A 166 -12.11 -8.04 0.37
C LEU A 166 -11.89 -6.79 1.25
N PRO A 167 -12.95 -6.06 1.61
CA PRO A 167 -14.36 -6.24 1.22
C PRO A 167 -14.53 -6.12 -0.30
N GLU A 168 -15.60 -6.70 -0.83
CA GLU A 168 -15.84 -6.72 -2.27
C GLU A 168 -15.99 -5.30 -2.83
N SER A 169 -15.23 -4.97 -3.89
CA SER A 169 -15.37 -3.74 -4.65
C SER A 169 -16.49 -3.91 -5.68
N SER A 170 -17.33 -2.92 -5.81
CA SER A 170 -18.48 -2.92 -6.74
C SER A 170 -18.19 -2.21 -8.06
N HIS A 171 -17.12 -1.38 -8.13
CA HIS A 171 -16.80 -0.53 -9.28
C HIS A 171 -15.58 -0.97 -10.08
N ALA A 172 -14.79 -1.90 -9.54
CA ALA A 172 -13.62 -2.43 -10.25
C ALA A 172 -14.02 -3.16 -11.53
N SER A 173 -13.39 -2.82 -12.67
CA SER A 173 -13.64 -3.51 -13.92
C SER A 173 -13.24 -4.99 -13.84
N GLU A 174 -13.98 -5.86 -14.55
CA GLU A 174 -13.66 -7.27 -14.59
C GLU A 174 -12.28 -7.54 -15.19
N ALA A 175 -11.87 -6.74 -16.18
CA ALA A 175 -10.55 -6.82 -16.76
C ALA A 175 -9.44 -6.54 -15.74
N LEU A 176 -9.56 -5.46 -14.95
CA LEU A 176 -8.59 -5.12 -13.91
C LEU A 176 -8.58 -6.19 -12.80
N ARG A 177 -9.76 -6.69 -12.38
CA ARG A 177 -9.88 -7.77 -11.42
C ARG A 177 -9.15 -9.05 -11.90
N ALA A 178 -9.30 -9.40 -13.18
CA ALA A 178 -8.64 -10.58 -13.75
C ALA A 178 -7.11 -10.40 -13.80
N VAL A 179 -6.62 -9.22 -14.17
CA VAL A 179 -5.18 -8.89 -14.18
C VAL A 179 -4.59 -9.00 -12.77
N ILE A 180 -5.19 -8.31 -11.79
CA ILE A 180 -4.73 -8.35 -10.40
C ILE A 180 -4.83 -9.77 -9.82
N GLY A 181 -5.93 -10.49 -10.07
CA GLY A 181 -6.10 -11.89 -9.70
C GLY A 181 -5.00 -12.78 -10.25
N GLY A 182 -4.62 -12.57 -11.53
CA GLY A 182 -3.53 -13.26 -12.19
C GLY A 182 -2.17 -13.07 -11.50
N GLN A 183 -1.90 -11.88 -11.03
CA GLN A 183 -0.66 -11.54 -10.29
C GLN A 183 -0.72 -11.95 -8.81
N SER A 184 -1.91 -12.24 -8.28
CA SER A 184 -2.12 -12.59 -6.88
C SER A 184 -2.17 -14.10 -6.62
N VAL A 185 -2.02 -14.95 -7.64
CA VAL A 185 -2.07 -16.42 -7.52
C VAL A 185 -0.67 -17.00 -7.60
N ARG A 186 -0.36 -17.93 -6.69
CA ARG A 186 0.86 -18.75 -6.71
C ARG A 186 0.51 -20.25 -6.65
N GLU A 187 1.41 -21.06 -7.16
CA GLU A 187 1.40 -22.51 -6.92
C GLU A 187 1.96 -22.81 -5.53
N GLU A 188 1.34 -23.75 -4.82
CA GLU A 188 1.76 -24.22 -3.51
C GLU A 188 2.51 -25.57 -3.64
N ALA A 189 3.28 -25.93 -2.61
CA ALA A 189 4.09 -27.14 -2.59
C ALA A 189 3.31 -28.45 -2.88
N ASN A 190 1.99 -28.43 -2.64
CA ASN A 190 1.11 -29.58 -2.91
C ASN A 190 0.50 -29.58 -4.34
N GLY A 191 0.99 -28.72 -5.25
CA GLY A 191 0.50 -28.58 -6.62
C GLY A 191 -0.87 -27.89 -6.74
N ARG A 192 -1.40 -27.34 -5.66
CA ARG A 192 -2.62 -26.51 -5.68
C ARG A 192 -2.26 -25.04 -5.84
N PHE A 193 -3.25 -24.22 -6.14
CA PHE A 193 -3.09 -22.78 -6.35
C PHE A 193 -3.76 -22.00 -5.23
N GLY A 194 -3.02 -21.12 -4.57
CA GLY A 194 -3.49 -20.23 -3.52
C GLY A 194 -3.20 -18.79 -3.84
N TYR A 195 -3.63 -17.88 -2.98
CA TYR A 195 -3.30 -16.46 -3.11
C TYR A 195 -1.94 -16.14 -2.47
N LYS A 196 -1.24 -15.15 -3.03
CA LYS A 196 0.09 -14.71 -2.59
C LYS A 196 0.04 -13.93 -1.26
N PHE A 197 -0.54 -14.51 -0.22
CA PHE A 197 -0.43 -14.01 1.15
C PHE A 197 -0.56 -15.16 2.16
N ASP A 198 -0.04 -14.94 3.36
CA ASP A 198 -0.16 -15.86 4.46
C ASP A 198 -1.33 -15.46 5.38
N PRO A 199 -2.41 -16.25 5.42
CA PRO A 199 -3.59 -15.96 6.22
C PRO A 199 -3.32 -15.81 7.73
N ALA A 200 -2.25 -16.39 8.26
CA ALA A 200 -1.95 -16.36 9.68
C ALA A 200 -1.64 -14.94 10.22
N TRP A 201 -1.20 -14.01 9.35
CA TRP A 201 -1.00 -12.60 9.72
C TRP A 201 -2.28 -11.92 10.21
N PHE A 202 -3.45 -12.34 9.70
CA PHE A 202 -4.74 -11.77 10.09
C PHE A 202 -5.29 -12.29 11.42
N SER A 203 -4.58 -13.22 12.06
CA SER A 203 -4.88 -13.69 13.42
C SER A 203 -4.17 -12.88 14.51
N LEU A 204 -3.16 -12.09 14.15
CA LEU A 204 -2.41 -11.27 15.12
C LEU A 204 -3.27 -10.10 15.63
N PRO A 205 -3.05 -9.65 16.89
CA PRO A 205 -3.68 -8.44 17.38
C PRO A 205 -3.24 -7.22 16.56
N SER A 206 -4.10 -6.21 16.51
CA SER A 206 -3.75 -4.92 15.89
C SER A 206 -2.70 -4.19 16.74
N ARG A 207 -1.81 -3.45 16.08
CA ARG A 207 -0.90 -2.52 16.77
C ARG A 207 -1.68 -1.43 17.50
N PRO A 208 -1.11 -0.87 18.58
CA PRO A 208 -1.59 0.38 19.16
C PRO A 208 -1.65 1.49 18.08
N ARG A 209 -2.53 2.44 18.29
CA ARG A 209 -2.63 3.59 17.37
C ARG A 209 -1.38 4.45 17.52
N PRO A 210 -0.81 4.98 16.40
CA PRO A 210 0.30 5.92 16.48
C PRO A 210 -0.15 7.24 17.08
N ASP A 211 0.80 8.00 17.61
CA ASP A 211 0.57 9.36 18.05
C ASP A 211 0.40 10.29 16.83
N LEU A 212 -0.82 10.74 16.60
CA LEU A 212 -1.13 11.60 15.47
C LEU A 212 -0.59 13.04 15.66
N ALA A 213 -0.32 13.47 16.88
CA ALA A 213 0.30 14.77 17.14
C ALA A 213 1.77 14.83 16.68
N ALA A 214 2.42 13.66 16.58
CA ALA A 214 3.78 13.53 16.04
C ALA A 214 3.84 13.58 14.51
N LEU A 215 2.70 13.56 13.81
CA LEU A 215 2.65 13.58 12.35
C LEU A 215 2.85 14.98 11.81
N LEU A 216 4.04 15.27 11.31
CA LEU A 216 4.47 16.61 10.85
C LEU A 216 4.45 16.77 9.33
N CYS A 217 4.54 15.69 8.57
CA CYS A 217 4.59 15.77 7.11
C CYS A 217 3.20 16.12 6.51
N PRO A 218 3.17 16.79 5.34
CA PRO A 218 1.95 16.95 4.55
C PRO A 218 1.26 15.61 4.35
N THR A 219 -0.04 15.55 4.62
CA THR A 219 -0.81 14.29 4.58
C THR A 219 -2.05 14.44 3.72
N LEU A 220 -2.26 13.53 2.79
CA LEU A 220 -3.49 13.38 2.03
C LEU A 220 -4.24 12.14 2.53
N LEU A 221 -5.43 12.32 3.09
CA LEU A 221 -6.35 11.23 3.38
C LEU A 221 -7.36 11.12 2.24
N VAL A 222 -7.37 9.98 1.56
CA VAL A 222 -8.35 9.66 0.50
C VAL A 222 -9.33 8.64 1.04
N ARG A 223 -10.63 8.92 0.89
CA ARG A 223 -11.73 8.05 1.26
C ARG A 223 -12.57 7.71 0.03
N GLY A 224 -12.98 6.45 -0.15
CA GLY A 224 -14.05 6.11 -1.06
C GLY A 224 -15.42 6.49 -0.47
N SER A 225 -16.29 7.15 -1.25
CA SER A 225 -17.61 7.61 -0.76
C SER A 225 -18.48 6.48 -0.20
N GLU A 226 -18.27 5.26 -0.70
CA GLU A 226 -19.01 4.04 -0.31
C GLU A 226 -18.21 3.15 0.65
N SER A 227 -17.05 3.63 1.16
CA SER A 227 -16.23 2.84 2.07
C SER A 227 -16.97 2.53 3.38
N LEU A 228 -16.99 1.24 3.73
CA LEU A 228 -17.51 0.74 5.00
C LEU A 228 -16.40 0.57 6.06
N LEU A 229 -15.12 0.73 5.69
CA LEU A 229 -13.98 0.60 6.60
C LEU A 229 -13.43 1.95 7.07
N LEU A 230 -13.67 3.02 6.33
CA LEU A 230 -13.43 4.41 6.74
C LEU A 230 -14.73 5.20 6.57
N THR A 231 -15.43 5.47 7.66
CA THR A 231 -16.65 6.31 7.61
C THR A 231 -16.29 7.78 7.37
N SER A 232 -17.26 8.55 6.84
CA SER A 232 -17.08 10.00 6.63
C SER A 232 -16.73 10.71 7.95
N ASP A 233 -17.46 10.37 9.03
CA ASP A 233 -17.20 10.96 10.36
C ASP A 233 -15.78 10.66 10.87
N ALA A 234 -15.29 9.43 10.66
CA ALA A 234 -13.95 9.04 11.06
C ALA A 234 -12.86 9.72 10.22
N ALA A 235 -13.12 9.92 8.92
CA ALA A 235 -12.22 10.65 8.04
C ALA A 235 -12.16 12.15 8.41
N LEU A 236 -13.30 12.75 8.70
CA LEU A 236 -13.39 14.14 9.19
C LEU A 236 -12.72 14.30 10.55
N ALA A 237 -12.91 13.33 11.46
CA ALA A 237 -12.24 13.36 12.77
C ALA A 237 -10.71 13.29 12.62
N PHE A 238 -10.20 12.42 11.74
CA PHE A 238 -8.77 12.34 11.43
C PHE A 238 -8.24 13.67 10.88
N ALA A 239 -8.94 14.26 9.91
CA ALA A 239 -8.52 15.52 9.30
C ALA A 239 -8.53 16.72 10.29
N ARG A 240 -9.33 16.65 11.36
CA ARG A 240 -9.30 17.65 12.45
C ARG A 240 -8.17 17.40 13.43
N GLU A 241 -7.82 16.15 13.68
CA GLU A 241 -6.77 15.75 14.62
C GLU A 241 -5.36 15.99 14.04
N VAL A 242 -5.20 15.84 12.71
CA VAL A 242 -3.92 16.00 12.00
C VAL A 242 -3.91 17.33 11.25
N ALA A 243 -3.19 18.32 11.78
CA ALA A 243 -3.17 19.68 11.23
C ALA A 243 -2.66 19.75 9.77
N THR A 244 -1.82 18.82 9.35
CA THR A 244 -1.26 18.72 8.00
C THR A 244 -2.11 17.92 7.04
N ALA A 245 -3.27 17.39 7.48
CA ALA A 245 -4.09 16.53 6.68
C ALA A 245 -5.09 17.29 5.79
N ARG A 246 -5.10 16.92 4.52
CA ARG A 246 -6.17 17.24 3.55
C ARG A 246 -6.99 15.98 3.34
N LEU A 247 -8.32 16.08 3.48
CA LEU A 247 -9.26 15.01 3.17
C LEU A 247 -9.83 15.18 1.75
N VAL A 248 -9.85 14.08 1.00
CA VAL A 248 -10.53 13.97 -0.29
C VAL A 248 -11.43 12.76 -0.27
N GLU A 249 -12.69 12.94 -0.69
CA GLU A 249 -13.64 11.86 -0.91
C GLU A 249 -13.80 11.61 -2.43
N ILE A 250 -13.60 10.36 -2.84
CA ILE A 250 -13.77 9.94 -4.24
C ILE A 250 -15.12 9.23 -4.37
N ALA A 251 -15.99 9.81 -5.20
CA ALA A 251 -17.31 9.26 -5.49
C ALA A 251 -17.20 7.92 -6.25
N GLU A 252 -18.20 7.08 -6.11
CA GLU A 252 -18.30 5.77 -6.78
C GLU A 252 -17.09 4.88 -6.48
N ALA A 253 -16.59 4.92 -5.24
CA ALA A 253 -15.51 4.09 -4.76
C ALA A 253 -15.82 3.52 -3.38
N GLY A 254 -15.58 2.23 -3.21
CA GLY A 254 -15.58 1.55 -1.93
C GLY A 254 -14.21 1.62 -1.24
N HIS A 255 -13.89 0.58 -0.46
CA HIS A 255 -12.60 0.49 0.24
C HIS A 255 -11.40 0.44 -0.71
N HIS A 256 -11.57 -0.13 -1.89
CA HIS A 256 -10.50 -0.33 -2.86
C HIS A 256 -10.45 0.80 -3.89
N VAL A 257 -10.32 2.05 -3.44
CA VAL A 257 -10.30 3.25 -4.29
C VAL A 257 -9.34 3.12 -5.47
N LEU A 258 -8.19 2.47 -5.26
CA LEU A 258 -7.16 2.26 -6.28
C LEU A 258 -7.61 1.38 -7.46
N VAL A 259 -8.67 0.58 -7.29
CA VAL A 259 -9.23 -0.28 -8.37
C VAL A 259 -10.62 0.17 -8.79
N ASP A 260 -11.35 0.89 -7.92
CA ASP A 260 -12.68 1.42 -8.23
C ASP A 260 -12.60 2.69 -9.08
N GLN A 261 -11.69 3.62 -8.74
CA GLN A 261 -11.53 4.93 -9.38
C GLN A 261 -10.04 5.28 -9.57
N PRO A 262 -9.27 4.47 -10.30
CA PRO A 262 -7.80 4.62 -10.40
C PRO A 262 -7.37 5.98 -10.97
N GLU A 263 -8.07 6.49 -12.01
CA GLU A 263 -7.72 7.76 -12.65
C GLU A 263 -7.97 8.95 -11.71
N ARG A 264 -9.08 8.91 -10.94
CA ARG A 264 -9.39 9.96 -9.95
C ARG A 264 -8.39 9.93 -8.80
N LEU A 265 -8.04 8.74 -8.30
CA LEU A 265 -7.02 8.60 -7.27
C LEU A 265 -5.67 9.13 -7.75
N LEU A 266 -5.27 8.78 -8.97
CA LEU A 266 -4.02 9.27 -9.57
C LEU A 266 -4.00 10.79 -9.68
N ALA A 267 -5.08 11.41 -10.12
CA ALA A 267 -5.20 12.86 -10.24
C ALA A 267 -5.05 13.56 -8.87
N GLU A 268 -5.68 13.02 -7.82
CA GLU A 268 -5.56 13.58 -6.46
C GLU A 268 -4.15 13.42 -5.90
N ILE A 269 -3.51 12.27 -6.10
CA ILE A 269 -2.11 12.05 -5.71
C ILE A 269 -1.18 13.03 -6.44
N ALA A 270 -1.31 13.14 -7.76
CA ALA A 270 -0.49 14.04 -8.58
C ALA A 270 -0.68 15.51 -8.17
N SER A 271 -1.92 15.94 -7.94
CA SER A 271 -2.24 17.28 -7.45
C SER A 271 -1.60 17.54 -6.08
N PHE A 272 -1.69 16.60 -5.16
CA PHE A 272 -1.09 16.72 -3.83
C PHE A 272 0.44 16.78 -3.89
N VAL A 273 1.09 15.87 -4.63
CA VAL A 273 2.55 15.85 -4.77
C VAL A 273 3.07 17.15 -5.40
N ALA A 274 2.33 17.74 -6.35
CA ALA A 274 2.68 19.02 -6.95
C ALA A 274 2.66 20.21 -5.96
N THR A 275 1.95 20.10 -4.84
CA THR A 275 1.93 21.13 -3.79
C THR A 275 3.10 21.04 -2.80
N LEU A 276 3.85 19.93 -2.82
CA LEU A 276 4.96 19.74 -1.90
C LEU A 276 6.08 20.75 -2.19
N PRO A 277 6.71 21.34 -1.14
CA PRO A 277 7.89 22.18 -1.33
C PRO A 277 8.97 21.45 -2.16
N ALA A 278 9.89 22.14 -2.78
CA ALA A 278 11.02 21.48 -3.46
C ALA A 278 11.83 20.63 -2.45
N ALA A 279 12.36 19.48 -2.88
CA ALA A 279 13.24 18.68 -2.03
C ALA A 279 14.46 19.51 -1.64
N THR A 280 14.73 19.62 -0.35
CA THR A 280 15.97 20.26 0.13
C THR A 280 17.11 19.25 -0.03
N ASN A 281 18.15 19.60 -0.80
CA ASN A 281 19.38 18.83 -0.81
C ASN A 281 19.99 18.92 0.60
N SER A 282 19.77 17.93 1.46
CA SER A 282 20.59 17.73 2.64
C SER A 282 21.92 17.15 2.16
N SER A 283 22.82 17.99 1.69
CA SER A 283 24.24 17.61 1.62
C SER A 283 24.68 17.40 3.05
N SER A 284 24.82 16.14 3.45
CA SER A 284 25.53 15.75 4.68
C SER A 284 26.95 16.33 4.61
N SER A 285 27.20 17.27 5.50
CA SER A 285 28.55 17.80 5.83
C SER A 285 29.33 16.73 6.56
#